data_5b1de978039ffc0bfd68187bab03f4e7
#
_entry.id   5b1de978039ffc0bfd68187bab03f4e7
#
_cell.length_a   1.000
_cell.length_b   1.000
_cell.length_c   1.000
_cell.angle_alpha   90.00
_cell.angle_beta   90.00
_cell.angle_gamma   90.00
#
_symmetry.space_group_name_H-M   'P 1'
#
loop_
_entity.id
_entity.type
_entity.pdbx_description
1 polymer ?
#
loop_
_entity_poly.entity_id
_entity_poly.type
_entity_poly.pdbx_seq_one_letter_code
_entity_poly.pdbx_strand_id
1 'polypeptide(L)'
;MSRRSRDAAGDRIAGLYGERLFVLGVGLQAADAVILGALFFFALLILVFQGRITAPGGLLLRLAGLSLFYIGSLYFHPRLKNRVLRFFVRTGAVQLLCAQLFLIAQRTQLIVVRSWQDPAVLKLEAAVFGVQPTVWLQKFITPPLTEWMMFAYVIYLIIYPGLGALIYFRKGERPLEDYLFTLALTNVVCFLGFMVFPVAGPFYHMPEAYTVPLKGGFFAVWGEYIRRNIHEIGGTIPSPHCAIATVMWMMAHRYVRPAFYALAPVILSLYVSTFFLRYHYLTDSVVGVLTAILVILVSPALVGAWNSAVRRKGTSA
;
A
#
# COMPACT_ATOMS: atom_id res chain seq x y z
N MET A 1 26.14 -0.36 16.73
CA MET A 1 26.47 -0.28 15.28
C MET A 1 26.72 1.17 14.91
N SER A 2 27.89 1.53 14.37
CA SER A 2 28.27 2.93 14.09
C SER A 2 27.45 3.54 12.93
N ARG A 3 27.39 4.90 12.86
CA ARG A 3 26.69 5.60 11.77
C ARG A 3 27.20 5.16 10.38
N ARG A 4 28.52 5.03 10.22
CA ARG A 4 29.18 4.56 8.98
C ARG A 4 28.78 3.14 8.55
N SER A 5 28.63 2.20 9.49
CA SER A 5 28.28 0.80 9.15
C SER A 5 26.83 0.64 8.68
N ARG A 6 25.96 1.56 9.08
CA ARG A 6 24.53 1.56 8.74
C ARG A 6 24.24 2.27 7.42
N ASP A 7 24.95 3.36 7.14
CA ASP A 7 24.88 4.02 5.82
C ASP A 7 25.39 3.05 4.74
N ALA A 8 26.46 2.31 5.03
CA ALA A 8 26.98 1.26 4.14
C ALA A 8 26.00 0.07 3.92
N ALA A 9 25.12 -0.23 4.87
CA ALA A 9 24.08 -1.26 4.69
C ALA A 9 22.95 -0.78 3.78
N GLY A 10 22.49 0.48 3.98
CA GLY A 10 21.51 1.11 3.10
C GLY A 10 22.01 1.24 1.66
N ASP A 11 23.27 1.65 1.48
CA ASP A 11 23.90 1.79 0.17
C ASP A 11 24.09 0.42 -0.53
N ARG A 12 24.40 -0.63 0.21
CA ARG A 12 24.46 -2.01 -0.34
C ARG A 12 23.10 -2.49 -0.84
N ILE A 13 22.03 -2.25 -0.08
CA ILE A 13 20.68 -2.62 -0.51
C ILE A 13 20.26 -1.79 -1.71
N ALA A 14 20.48 -0.47 -1.69
CA ALA A 14 20.20 0.40 -2.83
C ALA A 14 20.97 -0.02 -4.09
N GLY A 15 22.17 -0.58 -3.93
CA GLY A 15 22.99 -1.11 -5.02
C GLY A 15 22.34 -2.26 -5.79
N LEU A 16 21.38 -2.99 -5.19
CA LEU A 16 20.62 -4.04 -5.87
C LEU A 16 19.64 -3.47 -6.89
N TYR A 17 19.16 -2.23 -6.68
CA TYR A 17 18.16 -1.61 -7.55
C TYR A 17 18.84 -0.84 -8.69
N GLY A 18 18.35 -0.99 -9.91
CA GLY A 18 18.85 -0.29 -11.08
C GLY A 18 19.05 -1.16 -12.32
N GLU A 19 19.05 -2.49 -12.17
CA GLU A 19 19.05 -3.40 -13.33
C GLU A 19 17.71 -3.27 -14.07
N ARG A 20 17.80 -3.18 -15.42
CA ARG A 20 16.63 -2.99 -16.28
C ARG A 20 16.55 -4.10 -17.31
N LEU A 21 15.39 -4.72 -17.43
CA LEU A 21 15.05 -5.60 -18.54
C LEU A 21 14.45 -4.75 -19.67
N PHE A 22 15.08 -4.75 -20.84
CA PHE A 22 14.55 -4.06 -22.00
C PHE A 22 13.60 -4.96 -22.78
N VAL A 23 12.35 -4.49 -22.95
CA VAL A 23 11.31 -5.14 -23.76
C VAL A 23 10.75 -4.10 -24.72
N LEU A 24 10.88 -4.32 -26.02
CA LEU A 24 10.40 -3.38 -27.05
C LEU A 24 10.85 -1.92 -26.82
N GLY A 25 12.09 -1.73 -26.39
CA GLY A 25 12.65 -0.40 -26.12
C GLY A 25 12.25 0.25 -24.80
N VAL A 26 11.46 -0.44 -23.97
CA VAL A 26 11.09 0.01 -22.62
C VAL A 26 11.95 -0.71 -21.58
N GLY A 27 12.63 0.07 -20.74
CA GLY A 27 13.46 -0.48 -19.66
C GLY A 27 12.62 -0.71 -18.40
N LEU A 28 12.35 -1.97 -18.09
CA LEU A 28 11.57 -2.40 -16.91
C LEU A 28 12.49 -2.63 -15.72
N GLN A 29 12.10 -2.12 -14.55
CA GLN A 29 12.71 -2.41 -13.25
C GLN A 29 11.88 -3.43 -12.47
N ALA A 30 12.38 -3.91 -11.34
CA ALA A 30 11.67 -4.89 -10.50
C ALA A 30 10.27 -4.39 -10.05
N ALA A 31 10.12 -3.09 -9.71
CA ALA A 31 8.84 -2.51 -9.36
C ALA A 31 7.82 -2.59 -10.50
N ASP A 32 8.30 -2.45 -11.74
CA ASP A 32 7.44 -2.50 -12.94
C ASP A 32 6.93 -3.92 -13.18
N ALA A 33 7.77 -4.93 -12.92
CA ALA A 33 7.36 -6.32 -13.00
C ALA A 33 6.26 -6.67 -12.00
N VAL A 34 6.33 -6.12 -10.77
CA VAL A 34 5.29 -6.30 -9.76
C VAL A 34 3.96 -5.68 -10.21
N ILE A 35 3.99 -4.44 -10.71
CA ILE A 35 2.79 -3.71 -11.14
C ILE A 35 2.17 -4.36 -12.38
N LEU A 36 2.97 -4.64 -13.41
CA LEU A 36 2.48 -5.28 -14.64
C LEU A 36 1.99 -6.70 -14.36
N GLY A 37 2.68 -7.43 -13.48
CA GLY A 37 2.24 -8.75 -13.02
C GLY A 37 0.89 -8.69 -12.30
N ALA A 38 0.67 -7.68 -11.45
CA ALA A 38 -0.60 -7.49 -10.78
C ALA A 38 -1.74 -7.11 -11.76
N LEU A 39 -1.48 -6.20 -12.71
CA LEU A 39 -2.45 -5.86 -13.76
C LEU A 39 -2.85 -7.10 -14.57
N PHE A 40 -1.86 -7.90 -14.98
CA PHE A 40 -2.10 -9.16 -15.70
C PHE A 40 -2.88 -10.17 -14.85
N PHE A 41 -2.50 -10.35 -13.58
CA PHE A 41 -3.17 -11.25 -12.66
C PHE A 41 -4.65 -10.87 -12.48
N PHE A 42 -4.96 -9.59 -12.21
CA PHE A 42 -6.33 -9.14 -12.07
C PHE A 42 -7.14 -9.26 -13.38
N ALA A 43 -6.52 -9.03 -14.54
CA ALA A 43 -7.18 -9.22 -15.83
C ALA A 43 -7.54 -10.71 -16.03
N LEU A 44 -6.59 -11.63 -15.75
CA LEU A 44 -6.83 -13.07 -15.83
C LEU A 44 -7.92 -13.52 -14.84
N LEU A 45 -7.87 -13.02 -13.59
CA LEU A 45 -8.87 -13.32 -12.58
C LEU A 45 -10.27 -12.89 -13.02
N ILE A 46 -10.41 -11.68 -13.58
CA ILE A 46 -11.69 -11.17 -14.07
C ILE A 46 -12.19 -11.99 -15.27
N LEU A 47 -11.32 -12.38 -16.19
CA LEU A 47 -11.67 -13.24 -17.33
C LEU A 47 -12.16 -14.61 -16.90
N VAL A 48 -11.47 -15.24 -15.95
CA VAL A 48 -11.83 -16.58 -15.45
C VAL A 48 -13.15 -16.55 -14.67
N PHE A 49 -13.37 -15.50 -13.89
CA PHE A 49 -14.52 -15.40 -13.00
C PHE A 49 -15.56 -14.36 -13.43
N GLN A 50 -15.63 -14.04 -14.74
CA GLN A 50 -16.51 -12.99 -15.25
C GLN A 50 -17.99 -13.14 -14.86
N GLY A 51 -18.50 -14.35 -14.72
CA GLY A 51 -19.87 -14.62 -14.26
C GLY A 51 -20.13 -14.32 -12.77
N ARG A 52 -19.09 -13.93 -12.02
CA ARG A 52 -19.18 -13.59 -10.59
C ARG A 52 -18.93 -12.11 -10.30
N ILE A 53 -18.73 -11.31 -11.33
CA ILE A 53 -18.33 -9.92 -11.20
C ILE A 53 -19.36 -9.02 -11.86
N THR A 54 -19.72 -7.95 -11.21
CA THR A 54 -20.56 -6.90 -11.80
C THR A 54 -19.73 -6.11 -12.81
N ALA A 55 -20.22 -6.03 -14.06
CA ALA A 55 -19.60 -5.29 -15.18
C ALA A 55 -18.11 -5.65 -15.45
N PRO A 56 -17.79 -6.94 -15.71
CA PRO A 56 -16.41 -7.37 -15.91
C PRO A 56 -15.73 -6.68 -17.09
N GLY A 57 -16.46 -6.38 -18.16
CA GLY A 57 -15.94 -5.66 -19.33
C GLY A 57 -15.43 -4.26 -18.99
N GLY A 58 -16.11 -3.54 -18.11
CA GLY A 58 -15.67 -2.22 -17.64
C GLY A 58 -14.37 -2.29 -16.84
N LEU A 59 -14.20 -3.32 -15.99
CA LEU A 59 -12.97 -3.54 -15.23
C LEU A 59 -11.80 -3.92 -16.15
N LEU A 60 -12.04 -4.77 -17.16
CA LEU A 60 -11.03 -5.14 -18.16
C LEU A 60 -10.57 -3.93 -18.98
N LEU A 61 -11.52 -3.09 -19.42
CA LEU A 61 -11.19 -1.85 -20.16
C LEU A 61 -10.36 -0.90 -19.25
N ARG A 62 -10.72 -0.78 -17.98
CA ARG A 62 -9.94 0.01 -17.01
C ARG A 62 -8.53 -0.53 -16.85
N LEU A 63 -8.37 -1.85 -16.69
CA LEU A 63 -7.05 -2.50 -16.60
C LEU A 63 -6.22 -2.29 -17.87
N ALA A 64 -6.82 -2.39 -19.05
CA ALA A 64 -6.15 -2.13 -20.33
C ALA A 64 -5.68 -0.67 -20.41
N GLY A 65 -6.53 0.30 -20.07
CA GLY A 65 -6.18 1.72 -20.03
C GLY A 65 -5.04 2.01 -19.02
N LEU A 66 -5.09 1.41 -17.82
CA LEU A 66 -4.04 1.53 -16.82
C LEU A 66 -2.71 0.92 -17.30
N SER A 67 -2.76 -0.22 -18.00
CA SER A 67 -1.57 -0.85 -18.59
C SER A 67 -0.93 0.03 -19.65
N LEU A 68 -1.73 0.59 -20.56
CA LEU A 68 -1.26 1.53 -21.59
C LEU A 68 -0.66 2.80 -20.96
N PHE A 69 -1.34 3.39 -19.99
CA PHE A 69 -0.85 4.55 -19.25
C PHE A 69 0.51 4.24 -18.58
N TYR A 70 0.62 3.09 -17.90
CA TYR A 70 1.84 2.73 -17.21
C TYR A 70 2.99 2.50 -18.17
N ILE A 71 2.80 1.70 -19.23
CA ILE A 71 3.80 1.46 -20.26
C ILE A 71 4.22 2.78 -20.91
N GLY A 72 3.27 3.66 -21.23
CA GLY A 72 3.56 5.01 -21.73
C GLY A 72 4.42 5.82 -20.76
N SER A 73 4.11 5.78 -19.45
CA SER A 73 4.91 6.47 -18.43
C SER A 73 6.35 5.95 -18.39
N LEU A 74 6.56 4.63 -18.49
CA LEU A 74 7.88 4.00 -18.53
C LEU A 74 8.66 4.36 -19.80
N TYR A 75 7.97 4.49 -20.94
CA TYR A 75 8.59 4.90 -22.20
C TYR A 75 9.05 6.36 -22.17
N PHE A 76 8.24 7.28 -21.62
CA PHE A 76 8.56 8.70 -21.57
C PHE A 76 9.50 9.09 -20.42
N HIS A 77 9.42 8.42 -19.27
CA HIS A 77 10.20 8.75 -18.08
C HIS A 77 11.72 8.94 -18.34
N PRO A 78 12.44 8.04 -19.05
CA PRO A 78 13.88 8.21 -19.28
C PRO A 78 14.22 9.39 -20.22
N ARG A 79 13.24 9.86 -21.01
CA ARG A 79 13.41 10.97 -21.97
C ARG A 79 13.26 12.34 -21.32
N LEU A 80 12.72 12.39 -20.10
CA LEU A 80 12.54 13.62 -19.36
C LEU A 80 13.88 14.13 -18.83
N LYS A 81 14.30 15.33 -19.24
CA LYS A 81 15.52 15.99 -18.76
C LYS A 81 15.34 16.59 -17.36
N ASN A 82 14.15 17.09 -17.06
CA ASN A 82 13.85 17.73 -15.78
C ASN A 82 13.74 16.68 -14.67
N ARG A 83 14.62 16.77 -13.67
CA ARG A 83 14.71 15.84 -12.54
C ARG A 83 13.44 15.82 -11.69
N VAL A 84 12.77 16.96 -11.53
CA VAL A 84 11.53 17.07 -10.77
C VAL A 84 10.40 16.35 -11.51
N LEU A 85 10.28 16.59 -12.83
CA LEU A 85 9.27 15.94 -13.65
C LEU A 85 9.49 14.41 -13.73
N ARG A 86 10.74 13.96 -13.81
CA ARG A 86 11.09 12.53 -13.73
C ARG A 86 10.57 11.90 -12.44
N PHE A 87 10.81 12.55 -11.30
CA PHE A 87 10.33 12.10 -10.01
C PHE A 87 8.79 11.98 -10.00
N PHE A 88 8.09 13.03 -10.40
CA PHE A 88 6.61 13.02 -10.38
C PHE A 88 6.00 11.98 -11.32
N VAL A 89 6.55 11.84 -12.53
CA VAL A 89 6.07 10.81 -13.48
C VAL A 89 6.31 9.41 -12.92
N ARG A 90 7.50 9.14 -12.37
CA ARG A 90 7.83 7.82 -11.83
C ARG A 90 7.01 7.47 -10.59
N THR A 91 7.04 8.32 -9.57
CA THR A 91 6.33 8.09 -8.31
C THR A 91 4.83 8.18 -8.49
N GLY A 92 4.34 9.17 -9.26
CA GLY A 92 2.92 9.34 -9.52
C GLY A 92 2.31 8.18 -10.29
N ALA A 93 3.01 7.64 -11.30
CA ALA A 93 2.55 6.45 -12.02
C ALA A 93 2.40 5.26 -11.09
N VAL A 94 3.42 4.93 -10.28
CA VAL A 94 3.36 3.82 -9.31
C VAL A 94 2.23 4.03 -8.30
N GLN A 95 2.12 5.22 -7.71
CA GLN A 95 1.09 5.52 -6.72
C GLN A 95 -0.33 5.44 -7.30
N LEU A 96 -0.52 6.00 -8.50
CA LEU A 96 -1.80 5.93 -9.20
C LEU A 96 -2.20 4.47 -9.49
N LEU A 97 -1.26 3.66 -9.99
CA LEU A 97 -1.54 2.25 -10.28
C LEU A 97 -1.91 1.48 -9.01
N CYS A 98 -1.18 1.67 -7.91
CA CYS A 98 -1.51 1.04 -6.63
C CYS A 98 -2.90 1.47 -6.14
N ALA A 99 -3.25 2.76 -6.23
CA ALA A 99 -4.59 3.25 -5.86
C ALA A 99 -5.70 2.65 -6.74
N GLN A 100 -5.47 2.54 -8.06
CA GLN A 100 -6.46 1.95 -8.98
C GLN A 100 -6.60 0.44 -8.79
N LEU A 101 -5.50 -0.26 -8.54
CA LEU A 101 -5.51 -1.69 -8.23
C LEU A 101 -6.22 -1.99 -6.90
N PHE A 102 -6.08 -1.11 -5.90
CA PHE A 102 -6.85 -1.21 -4.65
C PHE A 102 -8.35 -1.23 -4.90
N LEU A 103 -8.87 -0.29 -5.70
CA LEU A 103 -10.30 -0.23 -6.05
C LEU A 103 -10.76 -1.47 -6.85
N ILE A 104 -9.90 -2.00 -7.72
CA ILE A 104 -10.20 -3.23 -8.46
C ILE A 104 -10.20 -4.43 -7.50
N ALA A 105 -9.24 -4.51 -6.58
CA ALA A 105 -9.16 -5.58 -5.58
C ALA A 105 -10.40 -5.58 -4.67
N GLN A 106 -10.89 -4.42 -4.23
CA GLN A 106 -12.13 -4.33 -3.46
C GLN A 106 -13.35 -4.89 -4.23
N ARG A 107 -13.44 -4.63 -5.53
CA ARG A 107 -14.54 -5.15 -6.38
C ARG A 107 -14.43 -6.63 -6.70
N THR A 108 -13.25 -7.21 -6.53
CA THR A 108 -12.97 -8.62 -6.87
C THR A 108 -12.74 -9.50 -5.65
N GLN A 109 -12.76 -8.97 -4.44
CA GLN A 109 -12.37 -9.69 -3.21
C GLN A 109 -13.25 -10.90 -2.88
N LEU A 110 -14.55 -10.89 -3.23
CA LEU A 110 -15.46 -12.01 -2.98
C LEU A 110 -15.50 -13.06 -4.11
N ILE A 111 -14.59 -12.98 -5.09
CA ILE A 111 -14.55 -13.92 -6.20
C ILE A 111 -14.16 -15.32 -5.76
N VAL A 112 -13.14 -15.42 -4.88
CA VAL A 112 -12.59 -16.70 -4.40
C VAL A 112 -13.39 -17.17 -3.18
N VAL A 113 -13.34 -16.39 -2.11
CA VAL A 113 -14.12 -16.63 -0.88
C VAL A 113 -15.38 -15.78 -0.94
N ARG A 114 -16.55 -16.42 -0.99
CA ARG A 114 -17.84 -15.77 -1.27
C ARG A 114 -18.55 -15.17 -0.06
N SER A 115 -17.93 -15.23 1.09
CA SER A 115 -18.50 -14.74 2.36
C SER A 115 -17.50 -13.89 3.10
N TRP A 116 -18.01 -12.89 3.78
CA TRP A 116 -17.22 -12.06 4.68
C TRP A 116 -16.74 -12.85 5.90
N GLN A 117 -15.47 -12.70 6.25
CA GLN A 117 -14.81 -13.40 7.34
C GLN A 117 -14.77 -12.60 8.65
N ASP A 118 -15.54 -11.50 8.73
CA ASP A 118 -15.66 -10.68 9.95
C ASP A 118 -15.99 -11.49 11.20
N PRO A 119 -16.90 -12.51 11.17
CA PRO A 119 -17.18 -13.32 12.36
C PRO A 119 -15.94 -14.04 12.91
N ALA A 120 -15.00 -14.46 12.06
CA ALA A 120 -13.76 -15.08 12.51
C ALA A 120 -12.84 -14.08 13.18
N VAL A 121 -12.73 -12.84 12.64
CA VAL A 121 -11.96 -11.75 13.25
C VAL A 121 -12.54 -11.36 14.60
N LEU A 122 -13.86 -11.18 14.69
CA LEU A 122 -14.54 -10.86 15.94
C LEU A 122 -14.33 -11.92 17.02
N LYS A 123 -14.41 -13.20 16.65
CA LYS A 123 -14.15 -14.31 17.56
C LYS A 123 -12.71 -14.30 18.07
N LEU A 124 -11.75 -14.03 17.18
CA LEU A 124 -10.33 -13.92 17.54
C LEU A 124 -10.10 -12.75 18.51
N GLU A 125 -10.62 -11.56 18.19
CA GLU A 125 -10.44 -10.37 19.06
C GLU A 125 -11.09 -10.56 20.42
N ALA A 126 -12.29 -11.15 20.48
CA ALA A 126 -12.95 -11.49 21.74
C ALA A 126 -12.13 -12.47 22.57
N ALA A 127 -11.53 -13.48 21.95
CA ALA A 127 -10.69 -14.47 22.64
C ALA A 127 -9.38 -13.87 23.16
N VAL A 128 -8.77 -12.94 22.43
CA VAL A 128 -7.48 -12.34 22.80
C VAL A 128 -7.64 -11.19 23.78
N PHE A 129 -8.62 -10.32 23.58
CA PHE A 129 -8.78 -9.07 24.33
C PHE A 129 -9.93 -9.08 25.34
N GLY A 130 -10.82 -10.07 25.28
CA GLY A 130 -12.04 -10.12 26.10
C GLY A 130 -13.10 -9.09 25.73
N VAL A 131 -12.78 -8.20 24.79
CA VAL A 131 -13.66 -7.12 24.29
C VAL A 131 -13.41 -6.91 22.80
N GLN A 132 -14.32 -6.21 22.12
CA GLN A 132 -14.05 -5.71 20.77
C GLN A 132 -13.29 -4.38 20.86
N PRO A 133 -12.02 -4.31 20.42
CA PRO A 133 -11.18 -3.12 20.61
C PRO A 133 -11.77 -1.86 20.00
N THR A 134 -12.37 -1.96 18.81
CA THR A 134 -13.01 -0.81 18.14
C THR A 134 -14.21 -0.26 18.91
N VAL A 135 -14.98 -1.14 19.57
CA VAL A 135 -16.13 -0.74 20.42
C VAL A 135 -15.62 -0.19 21.75
N TRP A 136 -14.62 -0.82 22.34
CA TRP A 136 -14.03 -0.38 23.60
C TRP A 136 -13.44 1.03 23.52
N LEU A 137 -12.84 1.38 22.38
CA LEU A 137 -12.25 2.71 22.14
C LEU A 137 -13.27 3.85 22.09
N GLN A 138 -14.57 3.57 21.96
CA GLN A 138 -15.60 4.60 22.00
C GLN A 138 -15.56 5.43 23.30
N LYS A 139 -15.05 4.89 24.39
CA LYS A 139 -14.90 5.58 25.68
C LYS A 139 -13.96 6.80 25.60
N PHE A 140 -13.07 6.83 24.62
CA PHE A 140 -12.05 7.86 24.45
C PHE A 140 -12.38 8.85 23.33
N ILE A 141 -13.52 8.69 22.65
CA ILE A 141 -13.89 9.56 21.54
C ILE A 141 -14.17 10.96 22.06
N THR A 142 -13.34 11.89 21.63
CA THR A 142 -13.51 13.34 21.81
C THR A 142 -13.27 14.05 20.49
N PRO A 143 -13.85 15.23 20.23
CA PRO A 143 -13.64 15.93 18.97
C PRO A 143 -12.15 16.20 18.64
N PRO A 144 -11.29 16.66 19.57
CA PRO A 144 -9.87 16.86 19.28
C PRO A 144 -9.12 15.56 18.95
N LEU A 145 -9.43 14.47 19.66
CA LEU A 145 -8.79 13.18 19.41
C LEU A 145 -9.25 12.61 18.07
N THR A 146 -10.53 12.71 17.74
CA THR A 146 -11.06 12.28 16.44
C THR A 146 -10.40 13.05 15.30
N GLU A 147 -10.23 14.36 15.45
CA GLU A 147 -9.56 15.21 14.46
C GLU A 147 -8.09 14.78 14.25
N TRP A 148 -7.34 14.57 15.34
CA TRP A 148 -5.96 14.08 15.28
C TRP A 148 -5.86 12.69 14.63
N MET A 149 -6.72 11.77 15.02
CA MET A 149 -6.72 10.42 14.44
C MET A 149 -7.07 10.44 12.96
N MET A 150 -8.03 11.28 12.54
CA MET A 150 -8.37 11.42 11.13
C MET A 150 -7.24 12.10 10.36
N PHE A 151 -6.60 13.13 10.92
CA PHE A 151 -5.39 13.71 10.35
C PHE A 151 -4.31 12.64 10.13
N ALA A 152 -3.97 11.85 11.16
CA ALA A 152 -2.98 10.80 11.06
C ALA A 152 -3.35 9.75 10.01
N TYR A 153 -4.64 9.44 9.87
CA TYR A 153 -5.15 8.48 8.89
C TYR A 153 -5.02 8.98 7.45
N VAL A 154 -5.29 10.25 7.16
CA VAL A 154 -5.31 10.75 5.77
C VAL A 154 -3.96 11.30 5.31
N ILE A 155 -3.13 11.81 6.23
CA ILE A 155 -1.86 12.47 5.87
C ILE A 155 -0.84 11.52 5.22
N TYR A 156 -0.99 10.20 5.43
CA TYR A 156 -0.08 9.22 4.83
C TYR A 156 -0.07 9.29 3.29
N LEU A 157 -1.18 9.71 2.68
CA LEU A 157 -1.27 9.93 1.23
C LEU A 157 -0.28 11.02 0.74
N ILE A 158 -0.01 12.01 1.59
CA ILE A 158 0.99 13.07 1.32
C ILE A 158 2.38 12.59 1.71
N ILE A 159 2.51 11.84 2.81
CA ILE A 159 3.79 11.28 3.24
C ILE A 159 4.37 10.34 2.18
N TYR A 160 3.54 9.59 1.48
CA TYR A 160 3.96 8.66 0.43
C TYR A 160 4.86 9.34 -0.64
N PRO A 161 4.38 10.32 -1.42
CA PRO A 161 5.23 11.01 -2.38
C PRO A 161 6.26 11.91 -1.71
N GLY A 162 5.95 12.51 -0.56
CA GLY A 162 6.85 13.41 0.17
C GLY A 162 8.13 12.72 0.64
N LEU A 163 8.02 11.53 1.24
CA LEU A 163 9.18 10.72 1.61
C LEU A 163 9.93 10.23 0.37
N GLY A 164 9.22 9.82 -0.67
CA GLY A 164 9.81 9.45 -1.97
C GLY A 164 10.64 10.60 -2.54
N ALA A 165 10.12 11.83 -2.50
CA ALA A 165 10.86 13.05 -2.92
C ALA A 165 12.11 13.25 -2.07
N LEU A 166 11.97 13.15 -0.75
CA LEU A 166 13.10 13.33 0.16
C LEU A 166 14.20 12.29 -0.09
N ILE A 167 13.83 11.02 -0.34
CA ILE A 167 14.77 9.94 -0.71
C ILE A 167 15.41 10.26 -2.06
N TYR A 168 14.62 10.57 -3.09
CA TYR A 168 15.11 10.81 -4.44
C TYR A 168 16.10 11.99 -4.52
N PHE A 169 15.73 13.14 -3.95
CA PHE A 169 16.55 14.33 -4.05
C PHE A 169 17.81 14.28 -3.19
N ARG A 170 17.82 13.49 -2.10
CA ARG A 170 18.97 13.34 -1.21
C ARG A 170 19.84 12.12 -1.52
N LYS A 171 19.28 11.03 -2.01
CA LYS A 171 19.96 9.74 -2.16
C LYS A 171 19.98 9.21 -3.60
N GLY A 172 19.15 9.75 -4.50
CA GLY A 172 19.13 9.39 -5.92
C GLY A 172 18.07 8.36 -6.31
N GLU A 173 18.17 7.86 -7.55
CA GLU A 173 17.18 6.99 -8.17
C GLU A 173 17.11 5.60 -7.54
N ARG A 174 18.25 4.94 -7.27
CA ARG A 174 18.27 3.58 -6.74
C ARG A 174 17.57 3.43 -5.38
N PRO A 175 17.79 4.31 -4.39
CA PRO A 175 16.99 4.31 -3.16
C PRO A 175 15.50 4.59 -3.38
N LEU A 176 15.14 5.42 -4.35
CA LEU A 176 13.74 5.61 -4.73
C LEU A 176 13.14 4.31 -5.29
N GLU A 177 13.86 3.58 -6.13
CA GLU A 177 13.38 2.32 -6.68
C GLU A 177 13.22 1.22 -5.61
N ASP A 178 14.11 1.16 -4.60
CA ASP A 178 13.89 0.30 -3.41
C ASP A 178 12.57 0.66 -2.71
N TYR A 179 12.35 1.96 -2.49
CA TYR A 179 11.14 2.47 -1.88
C TYR A 179 9.88 2.11 -2.69
N LEU A 180 9.88 2.37 -3.99
CA LEU A 180 8.74 2.11 -4.87
C LEU A 180 8.46 0.60 -5.04
N PHE A 181 9.52 -0.22 -5.18
CA PHE A 181 9.39 -1.67 -5.26
C PHE A 181 8.73 -2.24 -4.00
N THR A 182 9.25 -1.86 -2.83
CA THR A 182 8.75 -2.37 -1.55
C THR A 182 7.30 -1.93 -1.31
N LEU A 183 6.95 -0.69 -1.67
CA LEU A 183 5.57 -0.20 -1.59
C LEU A 183 4.64 -0.94 -2.56
N ALA A 184 5.04 -1.10 -3.83
CA ALA A 184 4.22 -1.78 -4.83
C ALA A 184 3.98 -3.25 -4.43
N LEU A 185 5.05 -3.95 -4.00
CA LEU A 185 4.93 -5.34 -3.56
C LEU A 185 4.03 -5.46 -2.31
N THR A 186 4.17 -4.55 -1.33
CA THR A 186 3.32 -4.53 -0.14
C THR A 186 1.84 -4.33 -0.50
N ASN A 187 1.55 -3.39 -1.41
CA ASN A 187 0.18 -3.19 -1.91
C ASN A 187 -0.38 -4.46 -2.55
N VAL A 188 0.39 -5.08 -3.46
CA VAL A 188 -0.06 -6.30 -4.16
C VAL A 188 -0.31 -7.43 -3.18
N VAL A 189 0.56 -7.64 -2.18
CA VAL A 189 0.35 -8.66 -1.14
C VAL A 189 -0.92 -8.38 -0.32
N CYS A 190 -1.19 -7.13 0.04
CA CYS A 190 -2.45 -6.76 0.70
C CYS A 190 -3.66 -7.07 -0.19
N PHE A 191 -3.61 -6.73 -1.48
CA PHE A 191 -4.72 -6.97 -2.42
C PHE A 191 -5.00 -8.46 -2.62
N LEU A 192 -3.97 -9.30 -2.65
CA LEU A 192 -4.13 -10.76 -2.64
C LEU A 192 -4.76 -11.26 -1.33
N GLY A 193 -4.36 -10.67 -0.20
CA GLY A 193 -4.94 -10.96 1.11
C GLY A 193 -6.46 -10.73 1.16
N PHE A 194 -6.96 -9.65 0.53
CA PHE A 194 -8.40 -9.37 0.46
C PHE A 194 -9.19 -10.47 -0.22
N MET A 195 -8.62 -11.18 -1.18
CA MET A 195 -9.28 -12.28 -1.88
C MET A 195 -9.22 -13.60 -1.12
N VAL A 196 -8.14 -13.80 -0.35
CA VAL A 196 -7.95 -15.03 0.45
C VAL A 196 -8.77 -14.96 1.74
N PHE A 197 -8.88 -13.79 2.34
CA PHE A 197 -9.60 -13.57 3.58
C PHE A 197 -10.38 -12.25 3.53
N PRO A 198 -11.50 -12.18 2.80
CA PRO A 198 -12.27 -10.96 2.62
C PRO A 198 -12.97 -10.56 3.93
N VAL A 199 -12.74 -9.33 4.37
CA VAL A 199 -13.32 -8.74 5.57
C VAL A 199 -13.97 -7.43 5.21
N ALA A 200 -15.26 -7.26 5.58
CA ALA A 200 -16.03 -6.05 5.28
C ALA A 200 -15.54 -4.84 6.09
N GLY A 201 -15.08 -5.10 7.29
CA GLY A 201 -14.64 -4.12 8.25
C GLY A 201 -15.70 -3.75 9.29
N PRO A 202 -15.27 -3.31 10.47
CA PRO A 202 -16.14 -3.15 11.63
C PRO A 202 -17.27 -2.15 11.41
N PHE A 203 -17.01 -1.11 10.64
CA PHE A 203 -18.01 -0.10 10.32
C PHE A 203 -19.22 -0.65 9.54
N TYR A 204 -18.96 -1.60 8.61
CA TYR A 204 -19.99 -2.20 7.77
C TYR A 204 -20.61 -3.45 8.40
N HIS A 205 -19.83 -4.19 9.18
CA HIS A 205 -20.27 -5.48 9.71
C HIS A 205 -21.08 -5.33 11.01
N MET A 206 -20.79 -4.32 11.84
CA MET A 206 -21.46 -4.11 13.12
C MET A 206 -21.79 -2.62 13.41
N PRO A 207 -22.45 -1.92 12.50
CA PRO A 207 -22.72 -0.48 12.65
C PRO A 207 -23.52 -0.14 13.91
N GLU A 208 -24.40 -1.04 14.36
CA GLU A 208 -25.22 -0.89 15.56
C GLU A 208 -24.42 -0.89 16.87
N ALA A 209 -23.22 -1.44 16.86
CA ALA A 209 -22.33 -1.41 18.04
C ALA A 209 -21.74 -0.02 18.32
N TYR A 210 -21.87 0.91 17.37
CA TYR A 210 -21.28 2.24 17.45
C TYR A 210 -22.31 3.31 17.83
N THR A 211 -22.39 3.59 19.12
CA THR A 211 -23.32 4.58 19.68
C THR A 211 -22.74 5.99 19.78
N VAL A 212 -21.41 6.14 19.82
CA VAL A 212 -20.73 7.43 19.93
C VAL A 212 -20.31 7.91 18.53
N PRO A 213 -20.80 9.07 18.04
CA PRO A 213 -20.42 9.58 16.72
C PRO A 213 -18.98 10.11 16.70
N LEU A 214 -18.29 9.91 15.57
CA LEU A 214 -16.96 10.46 15.30
C LEU A 214 -17.12 11.93 14.85
N LYS A 215 -17.14 12.86 15.81
CA LYS A 215 -17.21 14.31 15.55
C LYS A 215 -15.83 14.94 15.67
N GLY A 216 -15.51 15.89 14.80
CA GLY A 216 -14.25 16.64 14.79
C GLY A 216 -14.36 17.88 13.91
N GLY A 217 -13.21 18.43 13.54
CA GLY A 217 -13.08 19.60 12.68
C GLY A 217 -12.89 19.21 11.19
N PHE A 218 -11.92 19.84 10.55
CA PHE A 218 -11.67 19.74 9.11
C PHE A 218 -11.38 18.31 8.64
N PHE A 219 -10.46 17.60 9.29
CA PHE A 219 -10.07 16.25 8.86
C PHE A 219 -11.18 15.23 9.12
N ALA A 220 -11.91 15.36 10.23
CA ALA A 220 -13.03 14.47 10.51
C ALA A 220 -14.16 14.64 9.48
N VAL A 221 -14.49 15.87 9.08
CA VAL A 221 -15.48 16.15 8.03
C VAL A 221 -15.02 15.60 6.68
N TRP A 222 -13.75 15.82 6.30
CA TRP A 222 -13.17 15.29 5.07
C TRP A 222 -13.14 13.77 5.03
N GLY A 223 -12.72 13.14 6.13
CA GLY A 223 -12.66 11.69 6.24
C GLY A 223 -14.05 11.06 6.13
N GLU A 224 -15.05 11.66 6.77
CA GLU A 224 -16.43 11.21 6.68
C GLU A 224 -17.00 11.36 5.26
N TYR A 225 -16.66 12.46 4.55
CA TYR A 225 -17.01 12.64 3.15
C TYR A 225 -16.41 11.55 2.26
N ILE A 226 -15.10 11.25 2.41
CA ILE A 226 -14.42 10.18 1.67
C ILE A 226 -15.08 8.84 1.96
N ARG A 227 -15.36 8.55 3.23
CA ARG A 227 -15.98 7.30 3.65
C ARG A 227 -17.36 7.10 3.02
N ARG A 228 -18.18 8.15 2.95
CA ARG A 228 -19.55 8.06 2.41
C ARG A 228 -19.60 7.99 0.89
N ASN A 229 -18.66 8.62 0.19
CA ASN A 229 -18.77 8.85 -1.25
C ASN A 229 -17.74 8.07 -2.09
N ILE A 230 -16.64 7.61 -1.49
CA ILE A 230 -15.50 7.04 -2.23
C ILE A 230 -15.18 5.64 -1.74
N HIS A 231 -15.33 5.37 -0.46
CA HIS A 231 -14.91 4.12 0.15
C HIS A 231 -15.89 2.99 -0.20
N GLU A 232 -15.36 1.89 -0.73
CA GLU A 232 -16.14 0.65 -0.95
C GLU A 232 -15.98 -0.30 0.25
N ILE A 233 -16.92 -1.24 0.42
CA ILE A 233 -16.90 -2.22 1.50
C ILE A 233 -15.71 -3.15 1.33
N GLY A 234 -15.02 -3.45 2.43
CA GLY A 234 -13.94 -4.44 2.46
C GLY A 234 -12.56 -3.87 2.12
N GLY A 235 -11.63 -4.76 1.79
CA GLY A 235 -10.24 -4.39 1.58
C GLY A 235 -9.53 -4.03 2.90
N THR A 236 -9.83 -4.76 3.99
CA THR A 236 -9.37 -4.39 5.33
C THR A 236 -8.20 -5.23 5.82
N ILE A 237 -8.12 -6.53 5.51
CA ILE A 237 -7.05 -7.42 5.99
C ILE A 237 -6.22 -8.04 4.85
N PRO A 238 -4.89 -7.86 4.87
CA PRO A 238 -4.05 -7.04 5.75
C PRO A 238 -4.34 -5.54 5.59
N SER A 239 -4.29 -4.74 6.65
CA SER A 239 -4.51 -3.29 6.55
C SER A 239 -3.45 -2.61 5.66
N PRO A 240 -3.82 -2.07 4.48
CA PRO A 240 -2.86 -1.40 3.61
C PRO A 240 -2.30 -0.13 4.26
N HIS A 241 -3.12 0.57 5.06
CA HIS A 241 -2.70 1.76 5.78
C HIS A 241 -1.53 1.46 6.73
N CYS A 242 -1.67 0.42 7.56
CA CYS A 242 -0.62 0.00 8.48
C CYS A 242 0.59 -0.56 7.73
N ALA A 243 0.37 -1.37 6.69
CA ALA A 243 1.45 -1.96 5.91
C ALA A 243 2.29 -0.90 5.20
N ILE A 244 1.66 0.00 4.46
CA ILE A 244 2.34 1.08 3.72
C ILE A 244 3.02 2.06 4.67
N ALA A 245 2.37 2.45 5.78
CA ALA A 245 2.98 3.30 6.80
C ALA A 245 4.23 2.67 7.41
N THR A 246 4.22 1.35 7.66
CA THR A 246 5.40 0.61 8.14
C THR A 246 6.53 0.64 7.12
N VAL A 247 6.24 0.39 5.83
CA VAL A 247 7.25 0.50 4.77
C VAL A 247 7.82 1.90 4.72
N MET A 248 6.99 2.94 4.70
CA MET A 248 7.45 4.33 4.69
C MET A 248 8.36 4.62 5.88
N TRP A 249 7.97 4.19 7.07
CA TRP A 249 8.73 4.43 8.29
C TRP A 249 10.09 3.71 8.28
N MET A 250 10.13 2.46 7.83
CA MET A 250 11.37 1.70 7.71
C MET A 250 12.27 2.23 6.59
N MET A 251 11.74 2.72 5.49
CA MET A 251 12.52 3.37 4.42
C MET A 251 13.06 4.73 4.88
N ALA A 252 12.30 5.49 5.68
CA ALA A 252 12.81 6.69 6.35
C ALA A 252 13.98 6.34 7.28
N HIS A 253 13.89 5.26 8.07
CA HIS A 253 14.99 4.77 8.90
C HIS A 253 16.22 4.39 8.07
N ARG A 254 16.02 3.74 6.92
CA ARG A 254 17.11 3.27 6.04
C ARG A 254 17.83 4.42 5.35
N TYR A 255 17.10 5.41 4.83
CA TYR A 255 17.64 6.42 3.93
C TYR A 255 17.69 7.85 4.49
N VAL A 256 16.75 8.22 5.37
CA VAL A 256 16.60 9.61 5.86
C VAL A 256 16.19 9.61 7.33
N ARG A 257 17.12 9.29 8.23
CA ARG A 257 16.86 9.14 9.68
C ARG A 257 16.13 10.29 10.36
N PRO A 258 16.40 11.57 10.06
CA PRO A 258 15.59 12.64 10.66
C PRO A 258 14.10 12.48 10.35
N ALA A 259 13.74 12.04 9.14
CA ALA A 259 12.35 11.76 8.78
C ALA A 259 11.75 10.57 9.58
N PHE A 260 12.57 9.55 9.90
CA PHE A 260 12.11 8.45 10.75
C PHE A 260 11.60 8.93 12.12
N TYR A 261 12.36 9.80 12.78
CA TYR A 261 11.94 10.34 14.08
C TYR A 261 10.79 11.34 13.96
N ALA A 262 10.82 12.20 12.93
CA ALA A 262 9.75 13.17 12.70
C ALA A 262 8.40 12.51 12.36
N LEU A 263 8.40 11.40 11.64
CA LEU A 263 7.20 10.67 11.26
C LEU A 263 6.67 9.73 12.36
N ALA A 264 7.48 9.39 13.37
CA ALA A 264 7.11 8.43 14.41
C ALA A 264 5.76 8.76 15.08
N PRO A 265 5.49 9.99 15.57
CA PRO A 265 4.22 10.28 16.24
C PRO A 265 3.02 10.12 15.29
N VAL A 266 3.16 10.48 14.03
CA VAL A 266 2.08 10.38 13.03
C VAL A 266 1.83 8.93 12.67
N ILE A 267 2.88 8.14 12.42
CA ILE A 267 2.73 6.72 12.03
C ILE A 267 2.19 5.88 13.18
N LEU A 268 2.65 6.10 14.41
CA LEU A 268 2.10 5.42 15.57
C LEU A 268 0.63 5.78 15.79
N SER A 269 0.29 7.07 15.60
CA SER A 269 -1.12 7.51 15.63
C SER A 269 -1.94 6.89 14.48
N LEU A 270 -1.35 6.74 13.29
CA LEU A 270 -2.01 6.10 12.16
C LEU A 270 -2.37 4.65 12.47
N TYR A 271 -1.48 3.88 13.10
CA TYR A 271 -1.81 2.50 13.48
C TYR A 271 -3.06 2.44 14.37
N VAL A 272 -3.12 3.33 15.37
CA VAL A 272 -4.29 3.41 16.26
C VAL A 272 -5.51 3.95 15.52
N SER A 273 -5.33 4.94 14.65
CA SER A 273 -6.44 5.59 13.93
C SER A 273 -7.24 4.64 13.06
N THR A 274 -6.62 3.59 12.51
CA THR A 274 -7.30 2.62 11.64
C THR A 274 -8.48 1.95 12.34
N PHE A 275 -8.30 1.50 13.57
CA PHE A 275 -9.36 0.85 14.35
C PHE A 275 -10.11 1.81 15.28
N PHE A 276 -9.54 2.94 15.67
CA PHE A 276 -10.25 4.03 16.36
C PHE A 276 -11.35 4.63 15.48
N LEU A 277 -11.06 4.83 14.21
CA LEU A 277 -11.99 5.38 13.22
C LEU A 277 -12.93 4.32 12.62
N ARG A 278 -12.82 3.05 13.06
CA ARG A 278 -13.71 1.94 12.67
C ARG A 278 -13.55 1.48 11.22
N TYR A 279 -12.44 1.83 10.56
CA TYR A 279 -12.15 1.34 9.21
C TYR A 279 -11.62 -0.09 9.24
N HIS A 280 -10.84 -0.44 10.27
CA HIS A 280 -10.19 -1.73 10.43
C HIS A 280 -10.47 -2.32 11.81
N TYR A 281 -10.38 -3.64 11.92
CA TYR A 281 -10.18 -4.31 13.19
C TYR A 281 -8.73 -4.11 13.67
N LEU A 282 -8.45 -4.28 14.97
CA LEU A 282 -7.08 -4.25 15.47
C LEU A 282 -6.23 -5.37 14.83
N THR A 283 -6.84 -6.54 14.62
CA THR A 283 -6.25 -7.68 13.92
C THR A 283 -5.76 -7.30 12.52
N ASP A 284 -6.55 -6.56 11.75
CA ASP A 284 -6.17 -6.12 10.40
C ASP A 284 -4.88 -5.27 10.43
N SER A 285 -4.79 -4.38 11.44
CA SER A 285 -3.66 -3.48 11.62
C SER A 285 -2.38 -4.25 11.97
N VAL A 286 -2.48 -5.22 12.87
CA VAL A 286 -1.36 -6.11 13.23
C VAL A 286 -0.90 -6.92 12.03
N VAL A 287 -1.82 -7.55 11.30
CA VAL A 287 -1.49 -8.32 10.09
C VAL A 287 -0.87 -7.42 9.03
N GLY A 288 -1.34 -6.17 8.88
CA GLY A 288 -0.75 -5.19 7.98
C GLY A 288 0.72 -4.88 8.31
N VAL A 289 1.03 -4.63 9.58
CA VAL A 289 2.42 -4.41 10.05
C VAL A 289 3.30 -5.63 9.77
N LEU A 290 2.80 -6.84 10.11
CA LEU A 290 3.55 -8.10 9.87
C LEU A 290 3.78 -8.33 8.38
N THR A 291 2.80 -8.04 7.53
CA THR A 291 2.92 -8.10 6.07
C THR A 291 4.04 -7.19 5.57
N ALA A 292 4.09 -5.95 6.04
CA ALA A 292 5.15 -5.01 5.68
C ALA A 292 6.54 -5.49 6.11
N ILE A 293 6.67 -5.99 7.33
CA ILE A 293 7.93 -6.54 7.84
C ILE A 293 8.40 -7.70 6.95
N LEU A 294 7.50 -8.63 6.64
CA LEU A 294 7.81 -9.77 5.75
C LEU A 294 8.28 -9.27 4.38
N VAL A 295 7.53 -8.35 3.75
CA VAL A 295 7.89 -7.79 2.44
C VAL A 295 9.25 -7.10 2.48
N ILE A 296 9.54 -6.29 3.50
CA ILE A 296 10.84 -5.62 3.66
C ILE A 296 11.98 -6.62 3.75
N LEU A 297 11.78 -7.73 4.46
CA LEU A 297 12.79 -8.78 4.64
C LEU A 297 13.04 -9.57 3.35
N VAL A 298 12.00 -9.86 2.56
CA VAL A 298 12.14 -10.67 1.33
C VAL A 298 12.50 -9.84 0.09
N SER A 299 12.25 -8.53 0.10
CA SER A 299 12.48 -7.63 -1.04
C SER A 299 13.90 -7.72 -1.63
N PRO A 300 14.99 -7.73 -0.83
CA PRO A 300 16.33 -7.83 -1.39
C PRO A 300 16.59 -9.15 -2.15
N ALA A 301 16.03 -10.26 -1.65
CA ALA A 301 16.16 -11.56 -2.32
C ALA A 301 15.38 -11.60 -3.64
N LEU A 302 14.18 -11.05 -3.69
CA LEU A 302 13.36 -10.96 -4.89
C LEU A 302 14.05 -10.10 -5.97
N VAL A 303 14.60 -8.94 -5.57
CA VAL A 303 15.34 -8.08 -6.50
C VAL A 303 16.66 -8.75 -6.96
N GLY A 304 17.33 -9.50 -6.10
CA GLY A 304 18.48 -10.33 -6.47
C GLY A 304 18.13 -11.37 -7.53
N ALA A 305 16.99 -12.04 -7.38
CA ALA A 305 16.48 -13.00 -8.37
C ALA A 305 16.14 -12.31 -9.71
N TRP A 306 15.48 -11.14 -9.65
CA TRP A 306 15.22 -10.29 -10.83
C TRP A 306 16.52 -9.96 -11.58
N ASN A 307 17.51 -9.44 -10.87
CA ASN A 307 18.80 -9.06 -11.44
C ASN A 307 19.51 -10.25 -12.13
N SER A 308 19.44 -11.42 -11.50
CA SER A 308 20.01 -12.65 -12.06
C SER A 308 19.30 -13.05 -13.37
N ALA A 309 17.97 -12.91 -13.42
CA ALA A 309 17.20 -13.19 -14.63
C ALA A 309 17.50 -12.19 -15.76
N VAL A 310 17.63 -10.90 -15.43
CA VAL A 310 18.00 -9.84 -16.41
C VAL A 310 19.37 -10.11 -17.02
N ARG A 311 20.37 -10.45 -16.20
CA ARG A 311 21.74 -10.73 -16.67
C ARG A 311 21.81 -11.94 -17.60
N ARG A 312 21.10 -13.03 -17.27
CA ARG A 312 21.04 -14.24 -18.13
C ARG A 312 20.48 -13.93 -19.52
N LYS A 313 19.46 -13.06 -19.62
CA LYS A 313 18.91 -12.65 -20.92
C LYS A 313 19.86 -11.74 -21.71
N GLY A 314 20.64 -10.89 -21.03
CA GLY A 314 21.63 -10.03 -21.68
C GLY A 314 22.87 -10.76 -22.22
N THR A 315 23.15 -11.99 -21.74
CA THR A 315 24.25 -12.84 -22.23
C THR A 315 23.83 -13.79 -23.36
N SER A 316 22.50 -13.89 -23.62
CA SER A 316 21.93 -14.77 -24.65
C SER A 316 21.40 -14.01 -25.89
N ALA A 317 21.59 -12.71 -25.95
CA ALA A 317 21.28 -11.83 -27.07
C ALA A 317 22.56 -11.22 -27.66
#